data_671fe34b224b8bab2903b64f5ae4542c
#
_entry.id   671fe34b224b8bab2903b64f5ae4542c
#
_cell.length_a   1.000
_cell.length_b   1.000
_cell.length_c   1.000
_cell.angle_alpha   90.00
_cell.angle_beta   90.00
_cell.angle_gamma   90.00
#
_symmetry.space_group_name_H-M   'P 1'
#
loop_
_entity.id
_entity.type
_entity.pdbx_description
1 polymer ?
#
loop_
_entity_poly.entity_id
_entity_poly.type
_entity_poly.pdbx_seq_one_letter_code
_entity_poly.pdbx_strand_id
1 'polypeptide(L)'
;ISGSFTVPATALIGQTRMRVSMKYNASPTSCETFSYGEVEDYTVNIVASGRFDEETPSVAKLTFKLYPNPVKGDALHLADLDQTASYRVFNVMGQELSKGKIEDNTIYVGSLKAGAYLIEVSSGGETLTKRFIKE
;
A
#
# COMPACT_ATOMS: atom_id res chain seq x y z
N ILE A 1 17.42 -11.99 -14.58
CA ILE A 1 18.11 -13.14 -13.92
C ILE A 1 17.53 -13.25 -12.52
N SER A 2 17.10 -14.44 -12.12
CA SER A 2 16.62 -14.73 -10.76
C SER A 2 17.50 -15.80 -10.14
N GLY A 3 17.73 -15.70 -8.85
CA GLY A 3 18.48 -16.67 -8.09
C GLY A 3 17.89 -16.87 -6.69
N SER A 4 18.22 -17.97 -6.05
CA SER A 4 17.80 -18.25 -4.68
C SER A 4 19.01 -18.66 -3.84
N PHE A 5 18.99 -18.34 -2.57
CA PHE A 5 19.96 -18.79 -1.60
C PHE A 5 19.26 -19.18 -0.29
N THR A 6 19.88 -20.02 0.47
CA THR A 6 19.34 -20.47 1.75
C THR A 6 19.97 -19.67 2.89
N VAL A 7 19.13 -19.06 3.74
CA VAL A 7 19.60 -18.42 4.97
C VAL A 7 19.98 -19.51 5.98
N PRO A 8 21.19 -19.47 6.56
CA PRO A 8 21.60 -20.47 7.54
C PRO A 8 20.67 -20.50 8.76
N ALA A 9 20.40 -21.68 9.32
CA ALA A 9 19.57 -21.82 10.51
C ALA A 9 20.16 -21.13 11.76
N THR A 10 21.44 -20.81 11.73
CA THR A 10 22.16 -20.07 12.79
C THR A 10 22.12 -18.55 12.59
N ALA A 11 21.47 -18.04 11.54
CA ALA A 11 21.37 -16.62 11.32
C ALA A 11 20.55 -15.95 12.43
N LEU A 12 21.05 -14.81 12.91
CA LEU A 12 20.34 -14.04 13.92
C LEU A 12 19.09 -13.38 13.31
N ILE A 13 17.98 -13.47 14.05
CA ILE A 13 16.74 -12.81 13.69
C ILE A 13 16.92 -11.30 13.79
N GLY A 14 16.39 -10.55 12.85
CA GLY A 14 16.42 -9.09 12.81
C GLY A 14 16.90 -8.52 11.48
N GLN A 15 17.09 -7.22 11.47
CA GLN A 15 17.57 -6.52 10.28
C GLN A 15 19.06 -6.76 10.07
N THR A 16 19.44 -7.07 8.84
CA THR A 16 20.82 -7.18 8.41
C THR A 16 20.99 -6.59 7.02
N ARG A 17 22.25 -6.48 6.58
CA ARG A 17 22.58 -5.97 5.26
C ARG A 17 22.95 -7.13 4.35
N MET A 18 22.36 -7.17 3.17
CA MET A 18 22.71 -8.08 2.09
C MET A 18 23.41 -7.27 1.00
N ARG A 19 24.60 -7.71 0.60
CA ARG A 19 25.36 -7.11 -0.49
C ARG A 19 25.25 -7.98 -1.73
N VAL A 20 24.90 -7.36 -2.84
CA VAL A 20 24.94 -7.96 -4.17
C VAL A 20 26.09 -7.32 -4.94
N SER A 21 27.02 -8.11 -5.43
CA SER A 21 28.17 -7.63 -6.18
C SER A 21 28.23 -8.32 -7.54
N MET A 22 28.48 -7.53 -8.56
CA MET A 22 28.73 -8.00 -9.92
C MET A 22 30.07 -7.44 -10.40
N LYS A 23 30.94 -8.32 -10.87
CA LYS A 23 32.27 -7.98 -11.38
C LYS A 23 32.39 -8.45 -12.82
N TYR A 24 33.06 -7.65 -13.64
CA TYR A 24 33.36 -8.03 -15.02
C TYR A 24 34.30 -9.24 -15.07
N ASN A 25 33.88 -10.28 -15.79
CA ASN A 25 34.67 -11.47 -16.13
C ASN A 25 35.20 -12.31 -14.97
N ALA A 26 34.67 -12.16 -13.75
CA ALA A 26 35.02 -12.97 -12.59
C ALA A 26 33.94 -12.91 -11.50
N SER A 27 33.95 -13.88 -10.57
CA SER A 27 33.14 -13.81 -9.35
C SER A 27 33.86 -12.96 -8.31
N PRO A 28 33.22 -11.92 -7.74
CA PRO A 28 33.82 -11.13 -6.70
C PRO A 28 33.89 -11.87 -5.36
N THR A 29 34.88 -11.53 -4.52
CA THR A 29 34.89 -11.90 -3.11
C THR A 29 34.16 -10.86 -2.26
N SER A 30 33.80 -11.21 -1.01
CA SER A 30 32.90 -10.40 -0.17
C SER A 30 33.42 -8.98 0.18
N CYS A 31 34.72 -8.73 0.13
CA CYS A 31 35.34 -7.45 0.49
C CYS A 31 36.30 -6.93 -0.58
N GLU A 32 36.17 -7.37 -1.80
CA GLU A 32 37.05 -7.01 -2.89
C GLU A 32 36.68 -5.63 -3.48
N THR A 33 37.70 -4.88 -3.87
CA THR A 33 37.55 -3.69 -4.69
C THR A 33 37.89 -4.01 -6.14
N PHE A 34 37.08 -3.54 -7.08
CA PHE A 34 37.28 -3.77 -8.52
C PHE A 34 36.95 -2.53 -9.33
N SER A 35 37.60 -2.40 -10.49
CA SER A 35 37.43 -1.23 -11.34
C SER A 35 36.21 -1.30 -12.27
N TYR A 36 35.70 -2.50 -12.55
CA TYR A 36 34.58 -2.73 -13.44
C TYR A 36 33.59 -3.70 -12.78
N GLY A 37 32.42 -3.18 -12.43
CA GLY A 37 31.35 -3.90 -11.78
C GLY A 37 30.42 -3.00 -11.01
N GLU A 38 29.51 -3.58 -10.29
CA GLU A 38 28.51 -2.90 -9.49
C GLU A 38 28.38 -3.56 -8.13
N VAL A 39 28.13 -2.77 -7.09
CA VAL A 39 27.90 -3.24 -5.72
C VAL A 39 26.68 -2.52 -5.18
N GLU A 40 25.68 -3.29 -4.75
CA GLU A 40 24.48 -2.78 -4.13
C GLU A 40 24.24 -3.39 -2.76
N ASP A 41 23.86 -2.57 -1.80
CA ASP A 41 23.55 -2.97 -0.43
C ASP A 41 22.04 -2.87 -0.17
N TYR A 42 21.43 -3.97 0.26
CA TYR A 42 20.03 -4.06 0.62
C TYR A 42 19.86 -4.31 2.10
N THR A 43 18.88 -3.66 2.72
CA THR A 43 18.44 -4.05 4.06
C THR A 43 17.46 -5.21 3.94
N VAL A 44 17.76 -6.33 4.59
CA VAL A 44 16.89 -7.51 4.66
C VAL A 44 16.52 -7.79 6.11
N ASN A 45 15.33 -8.32 6.33
CA ASN A 45 14.87 -8.72 7.66
C ASN A 45 14.83 -10.25 7.74
N ILE A 46 15.68 -10.82 8.60
CA ILE A 46 15.70 -12.26 8.86
C ILE A 46 14.66 -12.54 9.94
N VAL A 47 13.69 -13.38 9.60
CA VAL A 47 12.64 -13.82 10.52
C VAL A 47 12.84 -15.30 10.85
N ALA A 48 12.35 -15.74 12.01
CA ALA A 48 12.40 -17.15 12.37
C ALA A 48 11.70 -17.98 11.29
N SER A 49 12.29 -19.11 10.90
CA SER A 49 11.63 -20.10 10.06
C SER A 49 10.55 -20.81 10.89
N GLY A 50 9.47 -20.10 11.16
CA GLY A 50 8.20 -20.69 11.51
C GLY A 50 7.41 -20.72 10.22
N ARG A 51 6.58 -21.74 10.06
CA ARG A 51 5.52 -21.79 9.08
C ARG A 51 5.03 -20.36 8.85
N PHE A 52 5.20 -19.84 7.64
CA PHE A 52 4.38 -18.73 7.22
C PHE A 52 2.94 -19.29 7.08
N ASP A 53 2.32 -19.59 8.21
CA ASP A 53 0.93 -19.27 8.33
C ASP A 53 0.96 -17.76 8.17
N GLU A 54 0.43 -17.30 7.11
CA GLU A 54 0.10 -15.91 6.78
C GLU A 54 -0.93 -15.40 7.79
N GLU A 55 -0.54 -15.44 9.05
CA GLU A 55 -1.02 -14.63 10.15
C GLU A 55 0.12 -13.68 10.58
N THR A 56 0.65 -12.87 9.65
CA THR A 56 0.62 -11.47 9.96
C THR A 56 -0.81 -11.23 10.44
N PRO A 57 -1.06 -10.55 11.60
CA PRO A 57 -2.36 -9.94 11.76
C PRO A 57 -2.53 -9.23 10.43
N SER A 58 -3.40 -9.76 9.59
CA SER A 58 -3.73 -9.11 8.35
C SER A 58 -4.29 -7.79 8.87
N VAL A 59 -3.45 -6.77 8.84
CA VAL A 59 -3.99 -5.44 8.77
C VAL A 59 -4.78 -5.58 7.49
N ALA A 60 -6.07 -5.83 7.64
CA ALA A 60 -6.95 -6.12 6.54
C ALA A 60 -6.81 -4.89 5.68
N LYS A 61 -6.00 -5.02 4.61
CA LYS A 61 -5.66 -3.89 3.76
C LYS A 61 -6.97 -3.24 3.37
N LEU A 62 -7.17 -2.01 3.82
CA LEU A 62 -8.40 -1.29 3.59
C LEU A 62 -8.75 -1.36 2.10
N THR A 63 -9.83 -2.04 1.80
CA THR A 63 -10.35 -2.13 0.44
C THR A 63 -11.81 -1.72 0.46
N PHE A 64 -12.25 -1.00 -0.54
CA PHE A 64 -13.65 -0.67 -0.73
C PHE A 64 -13.95 -0.44 -2.20
N LYS A 65 -15.21 -0.58 -2.60
CA LYS A 65 -15.70 -0.23 -3.94
C LYS A 65 -16.63 0.96 -3.85
N LEU A 66 -16.61 1.81 -4.86
CA LEU A 66 -17.50 2.97 -4.99
C LEU A 66 -18.53 2.72 -6.08
N TYR A 67 -19.80 2.93 -5.77
CA TYR A 67 -20.87 2.83 -6.75
C TYR A 67 -22.09 3.73 -6.40
N PRO A 68 -22.81 4.19 -7.41
CA PRO A 68 -22.42 4.20 -8.81
C PRO A 68 -21.24 5.14 -9.05
N ASN A 69 -20.44 4.88 -10.05
CA ASN A 69 -19.39 5.78 -10.51
C ASN A 69 -19.37 5.75 -12.05
N PRO A 70 -19.87 6.78 -12.74
CA PRO A 70 -20.30 8.10 -12.24
C PRO A 70 -21.56 8.12 -11.37
N VAL A 71 -21.60 9.12 -10.45
CA VAL A 71 -22.74 9.38 -9.56
C VAL A 71 -23.69 10.36 -10.22
N LYS A 72 -24.90 9.93 -10.57
CA LYS A 72 -25.97 10.78 -11.11
C LYS A 72 -26.88 11.36 -10.04
N GLY A 73 -27.00 10.67 -8.92
CA GLY A 73 -27.81 11.07 -7.77
C GLY A 73 -26.99 11.73 -6.67
N ASP A 74 -27.56 11.78 -5.49
CA ASP A 74 -26.99 12.47 -4.33
C ASP A 74 -26.20 11.53 -3.40
N ALA A 75 -26.24 10.24 -3.65
CA ALA A 75 -25.61 9.22 -2.80
C ALA A 75 -24.51 8.45 -3.54
N LEU A 76 -23.38 8.34 -2.91
CA LEU A 76 -22.26 7.49 -3.28
C LEU A 76 -22.15 6.36 -2.25
N HIS A 77 -22.22 5.12 -2.69
CA HIS A 77 -22.15 3.94 -1.82
C HIS A 77 -20.77 3.33 -1.83
N LEU A 78 -20.42 2.75 -0.69
CA LEU A 78 -19.19 1.99 -0.50
C LEU A 78 -19.54 0.53 -0.22
N ALA A 79 -18.92 -0.39 -0.93
CA ALA A 79 -18.97 -1.82 -0.62
C ALA A 79 -17.63 -2.31 -0.10
N ASP A 80 -17.66 -3.44 0.61
CA ASP A 80 -16.49 -4.11 1.17
C ASP A 80 -15.75 -3.24 2.21
N LEU A 81 -16.49 -2.41 2.97
CA LEU A 81 -15.95 -1.57 4.04
C LEU A 81 -16.34 -2.16 5.39
N ASP A 82 -15.35 -2.45 6.23
CA ASP A 82 -15.57 -2.82 7.62
C ASP A 82 -15.99 -1.62 8.46
N GLN A 83 -16.64 -1.92 9.58
CA GLN A 83 -17.35 -0.98 10.45
C GLN A 83 -16.51 0.22 10.92
N THR A 84 -17.16 1.38 11.07
CA THR A 84 -16.60 2.64 11.56
C THR A 84 -15.45 3.23 10.71
N ALA A 85 -15.79 3.70 9.54
CA ALA A 85 -14.87 4.46 8.72
C ALA A 85 -15.24 5.96 8.71
N SER A 86 -14.26 6.78 8.46
CA SER A 86 -14.42 8.21 8.17
C SER A 86 -14.01 8.51 6.74
N TYR A 87 -14.55 9.60 6.20
CA TYR A 87 -14.23 10.03 4.85
C TYR A 87 -13.85 11.49 4.77
N ARG A 88 -13.10 11.83 3.73
CA ARG A 88 -12.82 13.20 3.29
C ARG A 88 -12.94 13.24 1.77
N VAL A 89 -13.61 14.26 1.25
CA VAL A 89 -13.76 14.47 -0.20
C VAL A 89 -13.00 15.72 -0.62
N PHE A 90 -12.26 15.60 -1.69
CA PHE A 90 -11.41 16.65 -2.25
C PHE A 90 -11.77 16.91 -3.72
N ASN A 91 -11.61 18.14 -4.15
CA ASN A 91 -11.57 18.43 -5.57
C ASN A 91 -10.20 18.07 -6.17
N VAL A 92 -10.06 18.18 -7.49
CA VAL A 92 -8.80 17.88 -8.21
C VAL A 92 -7.64 18.81 -7.85
N MET A 93 -7.91 19.93 -7.17
CA MET A 93 -6.87 20.84 -6.67
C MET A 93 -6.43 20.49 -5.24
N GLY A 94 -6.98 19.43 -4.63
CA GLY A 94 -6.64 19.00 -3.27
C GLY A 94 -7.38 19.76 -2.17
N GLN A 95 -8.36 20.61 -2.50
CA GLN A 95 -9.17 21.31 -1.51
C GLN A 95 -10.22 20.37 -0.92
N GLU A 96 -10.28 20.27 0.42
CA GLU A 96 -11.29 19.51 1.14
C GLU A 96 -12.65 20.19 1.01
N LEU A 97 -13.65 19.45 0.55
CA LEU A 97 -15.01 19.94 0.34
C LEU A 97 -15.99 19.38 1.35
N SER A 98 -15.75 18.16 1.83
CA SER A 98 -16.63 17.49 2.78
C SER A 98 -15.83 16.45 3.56
N LYS A 99 -16.25 16.20 4.80
CA LYS A 99 -15.75 15.12 5.66
C LYS A 99 -16.82 14.66 6.64
N GLY A 100 -16.66 13.44 7.12
CA GLY A 100 -17.58 12.88 8.11
C GLY A 100 -17.28 11.43 8.44
N LYS A 101 -18.18 10.84 9.20
CA LYS A 101 -18.22 9.38 9.39
C LYS A 101 -19.10 8.76 8.30
N ILE A 102 -18.76 7.53 7.94
CA ILE A 102 -19.56 6.76 7.00
C ILE A 102 -20.62 6.02 7.78
N GLU A 103 -21.88 6.31 7.49
CA GLU A 103 -23.04 5.65 8.06
C GLU A 103 -23.76 4.89 6.94
N ASP A 104 -24.18 3.67 7.21
CA ASP A 104 -24.88 2.80 6.25
C ASP A 104 -24.16 2.66 4.90
N ASN A 105 -22.82 2.69 4.92
CA ASN A 105 -21.98 2.60 3.72
C ASN A 105 -22.32 3.64 2.64
N THR A 106 -22.82 4.80 3.05
CA THR A 106 -23.31 5.84 2.13
C THR A 106 -22.71 7.20 2.48
N ILE A 107 -22.37 7.95 1.44
CA ILE A 107 -21.88 9.33 1.52
C ILE A 107 -22.75 10.19 0.62
N TYR A 108 -23.26 11.28 1.17
CA TYR A 108 -24.07 12.25 0.41
C TYR A 108 -23.16 13.23 -0.34
N VAL A 109 -23.33 13.27 -1.65
CA VAL A 109 -22.55 14.07 -2.59
C VAL A 109 -23.42 15.03 -3.41
N GLY A 110 -24.67 15.23 -3.01
CA GLY A 110 -25.64 16.06 -3.74
C GLY A 110 -25.25 17.54 -3.84
N SER A 111 -24.48 18.06 -2.89
CA SER A 111 -23.97 19.43 -2.92
C SER A 111 -22.79 19.63 -3.88
N LEU A 112 -22.20 18.57 -4.40
CA LEU A 112 -21.08 18.64 -5.32
C LEU A 112 -21.57 18.93 -6.75
N LYS A 113 -20.88 19.82 -7.43
CA LYS A 113 -21.10 20.10 -8.86
C LYS A 113 -20.59 18.93 -9.70
N ALA A 114 -21.06 18.85 -10.97
CA ALA A 114 -20.53 17.89 -11.91
C ALA A 114 -19.00 18.04 -12.05
N GLY A 115 -18.27 16.94 -11.95
CA GLY A 115 -16.81 16.97 -11.98
C GLY A 115 -16.16 15.73 -11.40
N ALA A 116 -14.84 15.70 -11.42
CA ALA A 116 -14.01 14.64 -10.83
C ALA A 116 -13.59 15.01 -9.41
N TYR A 117 -13.64 14.04 -8.52
CA TYR A 117 -13.35 14.18 -7.09
C TYR A 117 -12.50 13.02 -6.59
N LEU A 118 -11.77 13.27 -5.51
CA LEU A 118 -11.06 12.26 -4.74
C LEU A 118 -11.78 12.04 -3.42
N ILE A 119 -11.99 10.80 -3.06
CA ILE A 119 -12.46 10.41 -1.74
C ILE A 119 -11.37 9.63 -1.02
N GLU A 120 -11.04 10.08 0.16
CA GLU A 120 -10.15 9.42 1.10
C GLU A 120 -11.00 8.77 2.20
N VAL A 121 -10.81 7.49 2.41
CA VAL A 121 -11.50 6.72 3.45
C VAL A 121 -10.47 6.20 4.42
N SER A 122 -10.72 6.40 5.71
CA SER A 122 -9.87 5.92 6.81
C SER A 122 -10.65 4.97 7.69
N SER A 123 -10.10 3.77 7.93
CA SER A 123 -10.64 2.74 8.82
C SER A 123 -9.51 1.93 9.41
N GLY A 124 -9.59 1.58 10.69
CA GLY A 124 -8.59 0.74 11.36
C GLY A 124 -7.15 1.29 11.37
N GLY A 125 -6.98 2.61 11.22
CA GLY A 125 -5.64 3.23 11.11
C GLY A 125 -5.07 3.25 9.70
N GLU A 126 -5.74 2.64 8.73
CA GLU A 126 -5.39 2.70 7.32
C GLU A 126 -6.19 3.75 6.56
N THR A 127 -5.63 4.23 5.47
CA THR A 127 -6.25 5.24 4.61
C THR A 127 -6.09 4.85 3.16
N LEU A 128 -7.19 4.91 2.40
CA LEU A 128 -7.20 4.61 0.98
C LEU A 128 -7.95 5.71 0.22
N THR A 129 -7.35 6.18 -0.87
CA THR A 129 -7.94 7.22 -1.73
C THR A 129 -8.41 6.62 -3.05
N LYS A 130 -9.62 6.99 -3.47
CA LYS A 130 -10.18 6.65 -4.78
C LYS A 130 -10.78 7.86 -5.48
N ARG A 131 -10.86 7.77 -6.80
CA ARG A 131 -11.51 8.79 -7.63
C ARG A 131 -12.96 8.39 -7.93
N PHE A 132 -13.86 9.38 -7.92
CA PHE A 132 -15.20 9.24 -8.47
C PHE A 132 -15.56 10.45 -9.34
N ILE A 133 -16.60 10.29 -10.15
CA ILE A 133 -17.14 11.33 -11.04
C ILE A 133 -18.57 11.61 -10.61
N LYS A 134 -18.89 12.89 -10.42
CA LYS A 134 -20.26 13.39 -10.21
C LYS A 134 -20.78 13.95 -11.52
N GLU A 135 -21.96 13.49 -11.94
CA GLU A 135 -22.71 14.02 -13.08
C GLU A 135 -23.91 14.85 -12.63
#